data_25c6b31c7003e619471972c6eac63442
#
_entry.id   25c6b31c7003e619471972c6eac63442
#
_cell.length_a   1.000
_cell.length_b   1.000
_cell.length_c   1.000
_cell.angle_alpha   90.00
_cell.angle_beta   90.00
_cell.angle_gamma   90.00
#
_symmetry.space_group_name_H-M   'P 1'
#
loop_
_entity.id
_entity.type
_entity.pdbx_description
1 polymer ?
#
loop_
_entity_poly.entity_id
_entity_poly.type
_entity_poly.pdbx_seq_one_letter_code
_entity_poly.pdbx_strand_id
1 'polypeptide(L)'
;MIVEPANVSDRAWSEWAIGQVEADANRSADTHLHTFPLPPAWGVSLYLKDESVHPTGSLKHRLARSLVLYGLCNNLINAGTTLVEASSGSTAVSEAYFARLLNLPFVAVMPASTVREKCELIEFYGGRCHLVEDPTTIYEVAADLAASSGGHYFDQFTYAERATDWRGNNNIAESMFTQLSREQFPI
;
A
#
# COMPACT_ATOMS: atom_id res chain seq x y z
N MET A 1 -8.02 19.45 4.83
CA MET A 1 -9.30 19.07 4.21
C MET A 1 -9.01 18.92 2.73
N ILE A 2 -8.97 17.68 2.24
CA ILE A 2 -8.77 17.39 0.82
C ILE A 2 -10.14 17.56 0.17
N VAL A 3 -10.27 18.55 -0.72
CA VAL A 3 -11.54 18.83 -1.42
C VAL A 3 -11.54 18.00 -2.69
N GLU A 4 -12.40 16.99 -2.72
CA GLU A 4 -12.70 16.24 -3.93
C GLU A 4 -13.41 17.18 -4.92
N PRO A 5 -13.00 17.23 -6.20
CA PRO A 5 -13.69 18.04 -7.19
C PRO A 5 -15.08 17.45 -7.47
N ALA A 6 -16.11 18.09 -7.00
CA ALA A 6 -17.49 17.71 -7.28
C ALA A 6 -17.78 17.84 -8.80
N ASN A 7 -18.29 16.78 -9.42
CA ASN A 7 -18.77 16.78 -10.81
C ASN A 7 -17.68 16.83 -11.91
N VAL A 8 -16.63 16.01 -11.77
CA VAL A 8 -15.50 15.94 -12.72
C VAL A 8 -15.61 14.67 -13.58
N SER A 9 -15.14 14.73 -14.84
CA SER A 9 -15.02 13.54 -15.68
C SER A 9 -14.10 12.50 -15.02
N ASP A 10 -14.31 11.20 -15.27
CA ASP A 10 -13.51 10.11 -14.72
C ASP A 10 -11.99 10.34 -14.90
N ARG A 11 -11.59 10.89 -16.03
CA ARG A 11 -10.21 11.23 -16.32
C ARG A 11 -9.66 12.32 -15.39
N ALA A 12 -10.39 13.39 -15.16
CA ALA A 12 -9.91 14.46 -14.30
C ALA A 12 -9.89 14.04 -12.83
N TRP A 13 -10.79 13.14 -12.41
CA TRP A 13 -10.71 12.51 -11.10
C TRP A 13 -9.47 11.63 -10.98
N SER A 14 -9.16 10.80 -11.99
CA SER A 14 -7.96 9.95 -11.99
C SER A 14 -6.67 10.78 -11.95
N GLU A 15 -6.59 11.86 -12.70
CA GLU A 15 -5.46 12.81 -12.66
C GLU A 15 -5.29 13.43 -11.26
N TRP A 16 -6.38 13.85 -10.63
CA TRP A 16 -6.38 14.33 -9.26
C TRP A 16 -5.93 13.24 -8.27
N ALA A 17 -6.47 12.03 -8.36
CA ALA A 17 -6.15 10.91 -7.48
C ALA A 17 -4.66 10.52 -7.56
N ILE A 18 -4.11 10.42 -8.77
CA ILE A 18 -2.68 10.18 -8.99
C ILE A 18 -1.86 11.29 -8.31
N GLY A 19 -2.24 12.55 -8.54
CA GLY A 19 -1.58 13.70 -7.92
C GLY A 19 -1.61 13.66 -6.38
N GLN A 20 -2.68 13.16 -5.75
CA GLN A 20 -2.75 12.99 -4.30
C GLN A 20 -1.76 11.92 -3.81
N VAL A 21 -1.70 10.76 -4.49
CA VAL A 21 -0.80 9.66 -4.13
C VAL A 21 0.67 10.06 -4.32
N GLU A 22 1.00 10.78 -5.39
CA GLU A 22 2.35 11.29 -5.64
C GLU A 22 2.74 12.38 -4.64
N ALA A 23 1.84 13.32 -4.35
CA ALA A 23 2.08 14.36 -3.35
C ALA A 23 2.29 13.79 -1.94
N ASP A 24 1.59 12.72 -1.59
CA ASP A 24 1.80 12.01 -0.33
C ASP A 24 3.22 11.45 -0.25
N ALA A 25 3.68 10.77 -1.28
CA ALA A 25 5.04 10.23 -1.35
C ALA A 25 6.11 11.33 -1.33
N ASN A 26 5.87 12.46 -1.98
CA ASN A 26 6.81 13.57 -2.06
C ASN A 26 6.91 14.41 -0.76
N ARG A 27 5.97 14.25 0.16
CA ARG A 27 6.01 14.95 1.47
C ARG A 27 7.02 14.37 2.44
N SER A 28 7.55 13.20 2.18
CA SER A 28 8.63 12.61 3.00
C SER A 28 9.85 12.34 2.13
N ALA A 29 11.04 12.50 2.73
CA ALA A 29 12.25 11.90 2.18
C ALA A 29 12.11 10.36 2.23
N ASP A 30 13.05 9.64 1.61
CA ASP A 30 13.08 8.19 1.68
C ASP A 30 13.24 7.69 3.15
N THR A 31 12.90 6.44 3.38
CA THR A 31 13.04 5.79 4.69
C THR A 31 14.52 5.70 5.10
N HIS A 32 14.77 5.61 6.40
CA HIS A 32 16.13 5.62 6.93
C HIS A 32 16.90 4.35 6.61
N LEU A 33 18.20 4.52 6.38
CA LEU A 33 19.18 3.43 6.29
C LEU A 33 20.13 3.56 7.46
N HIS A 34 20.03 2.66 8.44
CA HIS A 34 20.86 2.65 9.64
C HIS A 34 22.05 1.72 9.49
N THR A 35 23.22 2.16 9.92
CA THR A 35 24.36 1.25 10.09
C THR A 35 24.17 0.44 11.36
N PHE A 36 24.44 -0.87 11.29
CA PHE A 36 24.45 -1.72 12.47
C PHE A 36 25.91 -2.04 12.84
N PRO A 37 26.36 -1.75 14.08
CA PRO A 37 27.73 -1.94 14.46
C PRO A 37 28.09 -3.42 14.54
N LEU A 38 29.08 -3.83 13.74
CA LEU A 38 29.65 -5.16 13.77
C LEU A 38 31.12 -5.08 14.17
N PRO A 39 31.72 -6.16 14.71
CA PRO A 39 33.13 -6.22 14.99
C PRO A 39 33.97 -5.93 13.75
N PRO A 40 34.91 -4.97 13.76
CA PRO A 40 35.72 -4.61 12.59
C PRO A 40 36.44 -5.78 11.94
N ALA A 41 36.80 -6.78 12.75
CA ALA A 41 37.51 -7.99 12.30
C ALA A 41 36.67 -8.86 11.31
N TRP A 42 35.37 -8.64 11.22
CA TRP A 42 34.53 -9.39 10.28
C TRP A 42 34.63 -8.85 8.83
N GLY A 43 35.11 -7.62 8.67
CA GLY A 43 35.27 -7.03 7.32
C GLY A 43 34.00 -6.85 6.54
N VAL A 44 32.85 -6.77 7.23
CA VAL A 44 31.52 -6.57 6.62
C VAL A 44 30.83 -5.36 7.22
N SER A 45 30.04 -4.65 6.41
CA SER A 45 29.16 -3.58 6.83
C SER A 45 27.70 -4.05 6.77
N LEU A 46 26.95 -3.87 7.85
CA LEU A 46 25.54 -4.24 7.94
C LEU A 46 24.69 -2.98 7.98
N TYR A 47 23.68 -2.95 7.13
CA TYR A 47 22.70 -1.87 7.08
C TYR A 47 21.30 -2.39 7.33
N LEU A 48 20.50 -1.62 8.03
CA LEU A 48 19.08 -1.89 8.32
C LEU A 48 18.23 -0.82 7.67
N LYS A 49 17.35 -1.21 6.76
CA LYS A 49 16.36 -0.31 6.13
C LYS A 49 15.13 -0.20 7.03
N ASP A 50 14.88 0.97 7.59
CA ASP A 50 13.78 1.20 8.52
C ASP A 50 12.49 1.59 7.78
N GLU A 51 11.70 0.61 7.41
CA GLU A 51 10.40 0.81 6.76
C GLU A 51 9.25 1.10 7.77
N SER A 52 9.53 1.13 9.08
CA SER A 52 8.52 1.45 10.09
C SER A 52 8.14 2.92 10.13
N VAL A 53 8.96 3.78 9.54
CA VAL A 53 8.73 5.24 9.49
C VAL A 53 7.65 5.66 8.48
N HIS A 54 7.15 4.75 7.67
CA HIS A 54 6.01 5.04 6.81
C HIS A 54 4.76 5.41 7.62
N PRO A 55 3.83 6.22 7.08
CA PRO A 55 2.59 6.59 7.76
C PRO A 55 1.79 5.41 8.32
N THR A 56 1.89 4.23 7.67
CA THR A 56 1.21 2.99 8.10
C THR A 56 2.12 2.02 8.86
N GLY A 57 3.33 2.45 9.21
CA GLY A 57 4.25 1.72 10.08
C GLY A 57 4.89 0.48 9.45
N SER A 58 4.89 0.32 8.12
CA SER A 58 5.43 -0.88 7.50
C SER A 58 5.81 -0.68 6.02
N LEU A 59 6.67 -1.57 5.52
CA LEU A 59 7.07 -1.65 4.11
C LEU A 59 5.86 -1.86 3.15
N LYS A 60 4.73 -2.34 3.65
CA LYS A 60 3.52 -2.54 2.84
C LYS A 60 2.93 -1.23 2.34
N HIS A 61 3.30 -0.12 2.95
CA HIS A 61 2.96 1.20 2.44
C HIS A 61 3.44 1.42 1.00
N ARG A 62 4.67 0.95 0.67
CA ARG A 62 5.19 0.99 -0.71
C ARG A 62 4.36 0.13 -1.66
N LEU A 63 4.03 -1.09 -1.24
CA LEU A 63 3.22 -2.00 -2.05
C LEU A 63 1.83 -1.42 -2.32
N ALA A 64 1.13 -0.97 -1.28
CA ALA A 64 -0.21 -0.38 -1.39
C ALA A 64 -0.20 0.84 -2.32
N ARG A 65 0.80 1.73 -2.19
CA ARG A 65 0.98 2.85 -3.12
C ARG A 65 1.08 2.38 -4.57
N SER A 66 1.92 1.37 -4.83
CA SER A 66 2.12 0.83 -6.18
C SER A 66 0.85 0.20 -6.75
N LEU A 67 0.12 -0.59 -5.95
CA LEU A 67 -1.15 -1.20 -6.36
C LEU A 67 -2.21 -0.15 -6.69
N VAL A 68 -2.33 0.89 -5.86
CA VAL A 68 -3.27 2.00 -6.10
C VAL A 68 -2.92 2.75 -7.38
N LEU A 69 -1.66 3.15 -7.58
CA LEU A 69 -1.22 3.82 -8.81
C LEU A 69 -1.43 2.94 -10.04
N TYR A 70 -1.12 1.65 -9.94
CA TYR A 70 -1.39 0.69 -11.02
C TYR A 70 -2.87 0.65 -11.37
N GLY A 71 -3.75 0.54 -10.37
CA GLY A 71 -5.20 0.53 -10.56
C GLY A 71 -5.73 1.83 -11.19
N LEU A 72 -5.27 2.99 -10.73
CA LEU A 72 -5.65 4.29 -11.27
C LEU A 72 -5.23 4.46 -12.74
N CYS A 73 -3.98 4.14 -13.06
CA CYS A 73 -3.43 4.32 -14.40
C CYS A 73 -3.97 3.30 -15.42
N ASN A 74 -4.55 2.18 -14.97
CA ASN A 74 -5.17 1.17 -15.81
C ASN A 74 -6.71 1.24 -15.81
N ASN A 75 -7.31 2.32 -15.30
CA ASN A 75 -8.76 2.52 -15.21
C ASN A 75 -9.51 1.44 -14.40
N LEU A 76 -8.82 0.76 -13.49
CA LEU A 76 -9.43 -0.23 -12.58
C LEU A 76 -10.03 0.46 -11.34
N ILE A 77 -9.55 1.65 -11.01
CA ILE A 77 -10.00 2.47 -9.88
C ILE A 77 -10.47 3.81 -10.43
N ASN A 78 -11.72 4.15 -10.14
CA ASN A 78 -12.38 5.39 -10.54
C ASN A 78 -13.08 6.01 -9.33
N ALA A 79 -13.69 7.19 -9.51
CA ALA A 79 -14.47 7.85 -8.47
C ALA A 79 -15.55 6.92 -7.89
N GLY A 80 -15.57 6.75 -6.58
CA GLY A 80 -16.54 5.90 -5.89
C GLY A 80 -16.28 4.40 -5.96
N THR A 81 -15.22 3.93 -6.62
CA THR A 81 -14.85 2.51 -6.64
C THR A 81 -14.63 1.97 -5.24
N THR A 82 -15.32 0.91 -4.87
CA THR A 82 -15.04 0.19 -3.62
C THR A 82 -13.77 -0.64 -3.80
N LEU A 83 -12.78 -0.40 -2.95
CA LEU A 83 -11.53 -1.15 -2.93
C LEU A 83 -11.65 -2.34 -1.99
N VAL A 84 -11.16 -3.50 -2.39
CA VAL A 84 -11.25 -4.74 -1.63
C VAL A 84 -9.89 -5.42 -1.58
N GLU A 85 -9.52 -5.97 -0.42
CA GLU A 85 -8.33 -6.82 -0.27
C GLU A 85 -8.58 -7.98 0.70
N ALA A 86 -8.03 -9.14 0.39
CA ALA A 86 -8.00 -10.31 1.27
C ALA A 86 -6.76 -10.28 2.16
N SER A 87 -6.82 -9.53 3.26
CA SER A 87 -5.67 -9.37 4.16
C SER A 87 -6.09 -8.96 5.57
N SER A 88 -5.49 -9.57 6.57
CA SER A 88 -5.60 -9.17 7.99
C SER A 88 -4.35 -8.45 8.51
N GLY A 89 -3.43 -8.09 7.63
CA GLY A 89 -2.11 -7.57 8.00
C GLY A 89 -1.87 -6.13 7.56
N SER A 90 -0.60 -5.76 7.56
CA SER A 90 -0.14 -4.40 7.23
C SER A 90 -0.51 -3.95 5.82
N THR A 91 -0.76 -4.88 4.88
CA THR A 91 -1.23 -4.53 3.54
C THR A 91 -2.60 -3.88 3.60
N ALA A 92 -3.58 -4.53 4.26
CA ALA A 92 -4.92 -3.96 4.40
C ALA A 92 -4.91 -2.60 5.11
N VAL A 93 -4.07 -2.42 6.13
CA VAL A 93 -3.90 -1.12 6.82
C VAL A 93 -3.38 -0.06 5.86
N SER A 94 -2.39 -0.42 5.02
CA SER A 94 -1.80 0.51 4.06
C SER A 94 -2.76 0.87 2.93
N GLU A 95 -3.52 -0.10 2.45
CA GLU A 95 -4.55 0.12 1.42
C GLU A 95 -5.71 0.97 1.96
N ALA A 96 -6.14 0.74 3.20
CA ALA A 96 -7.14 1.58 3.88
C ALA A 96 -6.66 3.05 3.98
N TYR A 97 -5.36 3.28 4.25
CA TYR A 97 -4.76 4.61 4.24
C TYR A 97 -4.92 5.29 2.88
N PHE A 98 -4.56 4.64 1.79
CA PHE A 98 -4.68 5.22 0.45
C PHE A 98 -6.14 5.37 0.02
N ALA A 99 -7.01 4.43 0.37
CA ALA A 99 -8.45 4.55 0.16
C ALA A 99 -9.00 5.82 0.83
N ARG A 100 -8.63 6.08 2.09
CA ARG A 100 -8.97 7.31 2.81
C ARG A 100 -8.42 8.55 2.12
N LEU A 101 -7.16 8.51 1.65
CA LEU A 101 -6.52 9.62 0.95
C LEU A 101 -7.31 10.03 -0.31
N LEU A 102 -7.90 9.05 -1.00
CA LEU A 102 -8.69 9.22 -2.22
C LEU A 102 -10.19 9.34 -1.99
N ASN A 103 -10.64 9.32 -0.72
CA ASN A 103 -12.06 9.30 -0.34
C ASN A 103 -12.84 8.13 -0.96
N LEU A 104 -12.21 6.95 -1.04
CA LEU A 104 -12.80 5.72 -1.57
C LEU A 104 -13.19 4.75 -0.44
N PRO A 105 -14.30 3.99 -0.60
CA PRO A 105 -14.62 2.90 0.33
C PRO A 105 -13.56 1.80 0.27
N PHE A 106 -13.20 1.24 1.43
CA PHE A 106 -12.30 0.10 1.51
C PHE A 106 -12.88 -1.01 2.38
N VAL A 107 -12.74 -2.26 1.93
CA VAL A 107 -13.16 -3.46 2.66
C VAL A 107 -12.02 -4.45 2.72
N ALA A 108 -11.57 -4.79 3.92
CA ALA A 108 -10.63 -5.87 4.17
C ALA A 108 -11.39 -7.15 4.51
N VAL A 109 -11.20 -8.19 3.70
CA VAL A 109 -11.76 -9.52 3.95
C VAL A 109 -10.73 -10.34 4.74
N MET A 110 -11.14 -10.87 5.89
CA MET A 110 -10.22 -11.54 6.81
C MET A 110 -10.92 -12.61 7.64
N PRO A 111 -10.15 -13.58 8.21
CA PRO A 111 -10.73 -14.58 9.12
C PRO A 111 -11.38 -13.96 10.35
N ALA A 112 -12.50 -14.52 10.80
CA ALA A 112 -13.19 -14.11 12.04
C ALA A 112 -12.29 -14.24 13.30
N SER A 113 -11.27 -15.09 13.24
CA SER A 113 -10.25 -15.23 14.28
C SER A 113 -9.22 -14.10 14.35
N THR A 114 -9.30 -13.12 13.44
CA THR A 114 -8.38 -11.96 13.43
C THR A 114 -8.56 -11.14 14.71
N VAL A 115 -7.45 -10.80 15.35
CA VAL A 115 -7.46 -10.01 16.58
C VAL A 115 -8.01 -8.60 16.34
N ARG A 116 -8.75 -8.09 17.32
CA ARG A 116 -9.51 -6.83 17.24
C ARG A 116 -8.62 -5.63 16.88
N GLU A 117 -7.41 -5.58 17.41
CA GLU A 117 -6.46 -4.49 17.20
C GLU A 117 -6.10 -4.28 15.72
N LYS A 118 -6.12 -5.36 14.92
CA LYS A 118 -5.90 -5.25 13.47
C LYS A 118 -7.08 -4.63 12.74
N CYS A 119 -8.30 -4.98 13.17
CA CYS A 119 -9.50 -4.34 12.64
C CYS A 119 -9.53 -2.85 12.98
N GLU A 120 -9.18 -2.48 14.21
CA GLU A 120 -9.16 -1.10 14.67
C GLU A 120 -8.19 -0.21 13.86
N LEU A 121 -7.05 -0.75 13.44
CA LEU A 121 -6.13 -0.02 12.56
C LEU A 121 -6.73 0.26 11.18
N ILE A 122 -7.47 -0.70 10.61
CA ILE A 122 -8.16 -0.53 9.32
C ILE A 122 -9.32 0.45 9.48
N GLU A 123 -10.12 0.32 10.53
CA GLU A 123 -11.24 1.20 10.88
C GLU A 123 -10.78 2.64 11.14
N PHE A 124 -9.59 2.82 11.74
CA PHE A 124 -8.98 4.14 11.95
C PHE A 124 -8.77 4.91 10.65
N TYR A 125 -8.45 4.21 9.56
CA TYR A 125 -8.37 4.79 8.23
C TYR A 125 -9.71 4.82 7.48
N GLY A 126 -10.84 4.46 8.14
CA GLY A 126 -12.18 4.49 7.55
C GLY A 126 -12.52 3.24 6.73
N GLY A 127 -11.67 2.23 6.73
CA GLY A 127 -11.96 0.93 6.12
C GLY A 127 -12.95 0.13 6.96
N ARG A 128 -13.49 -0.94 6.38
CA ARG A 128 -14.36 -1.90 7.05
C ARG A 128 -13.76 -3.29 7.01
N CYS A 129 -13.94 -4.07 8.08
CA CYS A 129 -13.53 -5.46 8.12
C CYS A 129 -14.74 -6.35 7.79
N HIS A 130 -14.58 -7.23 6.81
CA HIS A 130 -15.52 -8.29 6.49
C HIS A 130 -14.93 -9.61 6.99
N LEU A 131 -15.53 -10.12 8.07
CA LEU A 131 -15.06 -11.30 8.77
C LEU A 131 -15.70 -12.56 8.18
N VAL A 132 -14.90 -13.58 7.87
CA VAL A 132 -15.36 -14.88 7.36
C VAL A 132 -14.97 -15.99 8.32
N GLU A 133 -15.87 -16.95 8.51
CA GLU A 133 -15.65 -18.06 9.45
C GLU A 133 -14.62 -19.07 8.92
N ASP A 134 -14.65 -19.36 7.61
CA ASP A 134 -13.68 -20.24 6.98
C ASP A 134 -12.49 -19.44 6.39
N PRO A 135 -11.29 -19.50 7.00
CA PRO A 135 -10.12 -18.77 6.52
C PRO A 135 -9.70 -19.12 5.09
N THR A 136 -10.10 -20.27 4.57
CA THR A 136 -9.73 -20.72 3.23
C THR A 136 -10.49 -19.97 2.13
N THR A 137 -11.61 -19.32 2.47
CA THR A 137 -12.50 -18.64 1.52
C THR A 137 -12.21 -17.15 1.35
N ILE A 138 -11.27 -16.57 2.10
CA ILE A 138 -11.04 -15.11 2.12
C ILE A 138 -10.80 -14.52 0.73
N TYR A 139 -10.07 -15.23 -0.13
CA TYR A 139 -9.75 -14.76 -1.49
C TYR A 139 -10.96 -14.80 -2.41
N GLU A 140 -11.74 -15.87 -2.34
CA GLU A 140 -12.99 -16.03 -3.11
C GLU A 140 -14.02 -14.98 -2.68
N VAL A 141 -14.21 -14.81 -1.37
CA VAL A 141 -15.13 -13.80 -0.82
C VAL A 141 -14.71 -12.39 -1.20
N ALA A 142 -13.40 -12.09 -1.21
CA ALA A 142 -12.91 -10.78 -1.63
C ALA A 142 -13.18 -10.52 -3.11
N ALA A 143 -12.94 -11.50 -3.97
CA ALA A 143 -13.23 -11.41 -5.40
C ALA A 143 -14.74 -11.23 -5.67
N ASP A 144 -15.58 -12.01 -5.01
CA ASP A 144 -17.04 -11.92 -5.14
C ASP A 144 -17.60 -10.58 -4.64
N LEU A 145 -17.05 -10.08 -3.53
CA LEU A 145 -17.44 -8.78 -2.98
C LEU A 145 -17.09 -7.64 -3.96
N ALA A 146 -15.89 -7.68 -4.53
CA ALA A 146 -15.48 -6.71 -5.53
C ALA A 146 -16.37 -6.78 -6.78
N ALA A 147 -16.60 -8.00 -7.31
CA ALA A 147 -17.44 -8.20 -8.49
C ALA A 147 -18.89 -7.72 -8.27
N SER A 148 -19.50 -8.06 -7.13
CA SER A 148 -20.89 -7.70 -6.82
C SER A 148 -21.10 -6.21 -6.54
N SER A 149 -20.06 -5.52 -6.07
CA SER A 149 -20.10 -4.06 -5.80
C SER A 149 -19.64 -3.21 -6.99
N GLY A 150 -19.20 -3.82 -8.11
CA GLY A 150 -18.51 -3.10 -9.18
C GLY A 150 -17.19 -2.47 -8.70
N GLY A 151 -16.59 -3.04 -7.67
CA GLY A 151 -15.36 -2.57 -7.04
C GLY A 151 -14.09 -3.15 -7.66
N HIS A 152 -12.97 -2.89 -7.02
CA HIS A 152 -11.65 -3.37 -7.42
C HIS A 152 -11.03 -4.23 -6.31
N TYR A 153 -10.73 -5.49 -6.62
CA TYR A 153 -9.94 -6.37 -5.76
C TYR A 153 -8.45 -6.19 -6.10
N PHE A 154 -7.65 -5.77 -5.13
CA PHE A 154 -6.23 -5.53 -5.36
C PHE A 154 -5.46 -6.81 -5.66
N ASP A 155 -5.81 -7.93 -5.00
CA ASP A 155 -5.16 -9.23 -5.16
C ASP A 155 -3.62 -9.09 -5.11
N GLN A 156 -3.11 -8.65 -3.96
CA GLN A 156 -1.70 -8.33 -3.77
C GLN A 156 -0.74 -9.44 -4.19
N PHE A 157 -1.14 -10.71 -4.04
CA PHE A 157 -0.27 -11.84 -4.37
C PHE A 157 -0.12 -12.05 -5.88
N THR A 158 -1.15 -11.72 -6.65
CA THR A 158 -1.11 -11.82 -8.11
C THR A 158 -0.45 -10.59 -8.74
N TYR A 159 -0.68 -9.39 -8.18
CA TYR A 159 -0.30 -8.14 -8.84
C TYR A 159 0.88 -7.41 -8.23
N ALA A 160 1.44 -7.86 -7.08
CA ALA A 160 2.55 -7.18 -6.40
C ALA A 160 3.75 -6.92 -7.32
N GLU A 161 4.24 -7.96 -8.01
CA GLU A 161 5.38 -7.84 -8.92
C GLU A 161 5.08 -6.81 -10.03
N ARG A 162 3.99 -7.00 -10.76
CA ARG A 162 3.60 -6.12 -11.86
C ARG A 162 3.43 -4.66 -11.43
N ALA A 163 2.80 -4.44 -10.28
CA ALA A 163 2.55 -3.10 -9.78
C ALA A 163 3.83 -2.40 -9.28
N THR A 164 4.77 -3.14 -8.71
CA THR A 164 6.03 -2.58 -8.17
C THR A 164 7.07 -2.35 -9.25
N ASP A 165 7.15 -3.19 -10.27
CA ASP A 165 8.09 -3.03 -11.38
C ASP A 165 7.62 -1.99 -12.40
N TRP A 166 6.32 -1.73 -12.42
CA TRP A 166 5.75 -0.79 -13.35
C TRP A 166 6.24 0.64 -13.07
N ARG A 167 6.97 1.22 -14.02
CA ARG A 167 7.58 2.55 -13.94
C ARG A 167 8.67 2.73 -12.86
N GLY A 168 9.32 1.68 -12.41
CA GLY A 168 10.34 1.77 -11.37
C GLY A 168 9.79 2.38 -10.07
N ASN A 169 8.54 2.11 -9.73
CA ASN A 169 7.78 2.88 -8.77
C ASN A 169 8.07 2.47 -7.33
N ASN A 170 9.11 3.06 -6.75
CA ASN A 170 9.35 3.01 -5.31
C ASN A 170 9.71 1.63 -4.75
N ASN A 171 10.43 0.84 -5.53
CA ASN A 171 10.97 -0.42 -5.09
C ASN A 171 11.94 -0.18 -3.90
N ILE A 172 11.80 -0.95 -2.84
CA ILE A 172 12.69 -0.90 -1.68
C ILE A 172 14.16 -1.17 -2.06
N ALA A 173 14.40 -2.04 -3.05
CA ALA A 173 15.73 -2.33 -3.56
C ALA A 173 16.37 -1.09 -4.20
N GLU A 174 15.63 -0.38 -5.07
CA GLU A 174 16.12 0.86 -5.68
C GLU A 174 16.45 1.93 -4.64
N SER A 175 15.57 2.09 -3.64
CA SER A 175 15.81 2.97 -2.50
C SER A 175 17.11 2.61 -1.76
N MET A 176 17.31 1.33 -1.45
CA MET A 176 18.50 0.84 -0.77
C MET A 176 19.76 1.10 -1.60
N PHE A 177 19.77 0.74 -2.89
CA PHE A 177 20.92 0.94 -3.77
C PHE A 177 21.22 2.43 -3.98
N THR A 178 20.20 3.28 -4.09
CA THR A 178 20.39 4.73 -4.19
C THR A 178 21.06 5.31 -2.93
N GLN A 179 20.67 4.84 -1.76
CA GLN A 179 21.29 5.29 -0.49
C GLN A 179 22.70 4.71 -0.33
N LEU A 180 22.89 3.41 -0.59
CA LEU A 180 24.20 2.75 -0.48
C LEU A 180 25.23 3.29 -1.48
N SER A 181 24.78 3.73 -2.67
CA SER A 181 25.69 4.35 -3.65
C SER A 181 26.36 5.64 -3.16
N ARG A 182 25.85 6.24 -2.10
CA ARG A 182 26.40 7.45 -1.44
C ARG A 182 27.34 7.12 -0.29
N GLU A 183 27.42 5.84 0.09
CA GLU A 183 28.38 5.39 1.09
C GLU A 183 29.80 5.35 0.53
N GLN A 184 30.80 5.45 1.40
CA GLN A 184 32.20 5.49 1.01
C GLN A 184 32.77 4.12 0.57
N PHE A 185 31.99 3.06 0.74
CA PHE A 185 32.42 1.70 0.45
C PHE A 185 31.74 1.18 -0.82
N PRO A 186 32.52 0.56 -1.73
CA PRO A 186 31.93 -0.11 -2.86
C PRO A 186 31.06 -1.28 -2.37
N ILE A 187 29.87 -1.38 -2.96
CA ILE A 187 28.95 -2.49 -2.72
C ILE A 187 29.42 -3.70 -3.54
#